data_8e4f633d229de38e4ea1de85c2c175b8
#
_entry.id   8e4f633d229de38e4ea1de85c2c175b8
#
_cell.length_a   1.000
_cell.length_b   1.000
_cell.length_c   1.000
_cell.angle_alpha   90.00
_cell.angle_beta   90.00
_cell.angle_gamma   90.00
#
_symmetry.space_group_name_H-M   'P 1'
#
loop_
_entity.id
_entity.type
_entity.pdbx_description
1 polymer ?
#
loop_
_entity_poly.entity_id
_entity_poly.type
_entity_poly.pdbx_seq_one_letter_code
_entity_poly.pdbx_strand_id
1 'polypeptide(L)'
;MFNFLILFFFGYLIGSISPGYFFGRVVKGIDIRKYNRGNTGATNTYLTVGPGYGIITGAIDFLKSPLVYYFALSGLFFNFPAVNPDLAIFIGIAAVVGHIFPFYLGFRGGRGVASLYGLTFATLFFTQSFYALIIFVGTIFYAIFVSQRLEVKEFLSKAPLRKFLKLAGLILPLGYLYFDFFANLVLVLLVASFVFDVMRFLVPELNQRYLRLKKLAKEKELKRFSGYTLFLFSAFILFWFFPKDIAVLCFSLFIVGDVFTPLGPVFLAKETMPGKTWGGFFLILTLAFITGLFLNSLTPVSFSFKVLVLAAFLTAFLDQFSVSSSKPFSFLVDDNLLVPLGTAIGLSFLI
;
A
#
# COMPACT_ATOMS: atom_id res chain seq x y z
N MET A 1 28.91 -4.74 17.31
CA MET A 1 28.67 -5.94 16.46
C MET A 1 28.21 -7.12 17.29
N PHE A 2 28.90 -7.52 18.36
CA PHE A 2 28.52 -8.68 19.21
C PHE A 2 27.10 -8.55 19.80
N ASN A 3 26.75 -7.41 20.42
CA ASN A 3 25.43 -7.16 21.00
C ASN A 3 24.31 -7.24 19.93
N PHE A 4 24.57 -6.76 18.73
CA PHE A 4 23.60 -6.86 17.61
C PHE A 4 23.30 -8.32 17.25
N LEU A 5 24.32 -9.16 17.17
CA LEU A 5 24.16 -10.61 16.87
C LEU A 5 23.36 -11.32 17.96
N ILE A 6 23.59 -10.98 19.23
CA ILE A 6 22.81 -11.53 20.34
C ILE A 6 21.35 -11.12 20.24
N LEU A 7 21.07 -9.82 20.03
CA LEU A 7 19.70 -9.32 19.87
C LEU A 7 19.01 -9.90 18.64
N PHE A 8 19.73 -10.07 17.54
CA PHE A 8 19.22 -10.71 16.33
C PHE A 8 18.81 -12.16 16.61
N PHE A 9 19.66 -12.92 17.30
CA PHE A 9 19.37 -14.31 17.68
C PHE A 9 18.18 -14.38 18.65
N PHE A 10 18.11 -13.49 19.62
CA PHE A 10 16.95 -13.38 20.52
C PHE A 10 15.67 -13.02 19.77
N GLY A 11 15.75 -12.09 18.84
CA GLY A 11 14.64 -11.75 17.94
C GLY A 11 14.11 -12.98 17.21
N TYR A 12 15.01 -13.79 16.66
CA TYR A 12 14.65 -15.05 16.02
C TYR A 12 13.97 -16.04 16.99
N LEU A 13 14.50 -16.19 18.22
CA LEU A 13 13.90 -17.09 19.21
C LEU A 13 12.50 -16.65 19.64
N ILE A 14 12.30 -15.37 19.94
CA ILE A 14 10.97 -14.80 20.27
C ILE A 14 10.03 -14.99 19.07
N GLY A 15 10.50 -14.71 17.87
CA GLY A 15 9.76 -14.93 16.63
C GLY A 15 9.32 -16.38 16.46
N SER A 16 10.16 -17.33 16.84
CA SER A 16 9.90 -18.77 16.72
C SER A 16 8.74 -19.25 17.59
N ILE A 17 8.34 -18.52 18.62
CA ILE A 17 7.17 -18.86 19.43
C ILE A 17 5.94 -18.98 18.53
N SER A 18 5.30 -20.15 18.48
CA SER A 18 4.18 -20.47 17.60
C SER A 18 2.91 -20.77 18.40
N PRO A 19 2.11 -19.75 18.78
CA PRO A 19 0.93 -19.94 19.62
C PRO A 19 -0.09 -20.87 18.98
N GLY A 20 -0.29 -20.79 17.68
CA GLY A 20 -1.23 -21.65 16.97
C GLY A 20 -0.86 -23.14 17.04
N TYR A 21 0.45 -23.47 16.95
CA TYR A 21 0.90 -24.84 17.15
C TYR A 21 0.65 -25.30 18.59
N PHE A 22 0.95 -24.44 19.57
CA PHE A 22 0.70 -24.72 20.98
C PHE A 22 -0.79 -25.00 21.24
N PHE A 23 -1.70 -24.14 20.77
CA PHE A 23 -3.15 -24.34 20.91
C PHE A 23 -3.62 -25.62 20.20
N GLY A 24 -3.10 -25.92 19.02
CA GLY A 24 -3.41 -27.18 18.34
C GLY A 24 -3.06 -28.39 19.18
N ARG A 25 -1.90 -28.38 19.84
CA ARG A 25 -1.43 -29.48 20.70
C ARG A 25 -2.20 -29.57 22.01
N VAL A 26 -2.40 -28.45 22.69
CA VAL A 26 -3.00 -28.44 24.03
C VAL A 26 -4.52 -28.63 23.96
N VAL A 27 -5.21 -27.98 23.02
CA VAL A 27 -6.68 -27.99 22.98
C VAL A 27 -7.25 -29.19 22.23
N LYS A 28 -6.57 -29.60 21.13
CA LYS A 28 -7.09 -30.68 20.27
C LYS A 28 -6.16 -31.90 20.14
N GLY A 29 -4.98 -31.89 20.76
CA GLY A 29 -4.01 -32.99 20.67
C GLY A 29 -3.41 -33.18 19.26
N ILE A 30 -3.56 -32.22 18.34
CA ILE A 30 -3.20 -32.37 16.93
C ILE A 30 -2.06 -31.44 16.51
N ASP A 31 -1.42 -31.78 15.41
CA ASP A 31 -0.52 -30.86 14.68
C ASP A 31 -1.36 -30.11 13.62
N ILE A 32 -1.66 -28.84 13.88
CA ILE A 32 -2.49 -28.03 12.99
C ILE A 32 -1.93 -27.86 11.58
N ARG A 33 -0.63 -28.09 11.39
CA ARG A 33 0.03 -28.02 10.09
C ARG A 33 -0.40 -29.11 9.11
N LYS A 34 -1.07 -30.15 9.63
CA LYS A 34 -1.65 -31.24 8.83
C LYS A 34 -3.07 -30.94 8.35
N TYR A 35 -3.65 -29.78 8.75
CA TYR A 35 -5.04 -29.43 8.49
C TYR A 35 -5.17 -28.08 7.77
N ASN A 36 -6.24 -27.91 7.04
CA ASN A 36 -6.66 -26.67 6.34
C ASN A 36 -5.51 -25.99 5.56
N ARG A 37 -4.93 -24.91 6.13
CA ARG A 37 -3.90 -24.11 5.45
C ARG A 37 -2.47 -24.63 5.60
N GLY A 38 -2.27 -25.68 6.37
CA GLY A 38 -0.97 -26.37 6.50
C GLY A 38 0.13 -25.57 7.20
N ASN A 39 -0.20 -24.64 8.12
CA ASN A 39 0.76 -23.77 8.81
C ASN A 39 0.32 -23.47 10.25
N THR A 40 1.14 -22.74 11.02
CA THR A 40 0.87 -22.42 12.43
C THR A 40 0.21 -21.04 12.63
N GLY A 41 -0.16 -20.34 11.57
CA GLY A 41 -0.66 -18.96 11.65
C GLY A 41 -2.11 -18.85 12.11
N ALA A 42 -2.52 -17.64 12.46
CA ALA A 42 -3.82 -17.27 13.00
C ALA A 42 -5.02 -17.84 12.23
N THR A 43 -5.04 -17.69 10.90
CA THR A 43 -6.15 -18.18 10.06
C THR A 43 -6.28 -19.69 10.13
N ASN A 44 -5.16 -20.44 10.15
CA ASN A 44 -5.21 -21.90 10.27
C ASN A 44 -5.68 -22.32 11.65
N THR A 45 -5.23 -21.63 12.70
CA THR A 45 -5.67 -21.84 14.08
C THR A 45 -7.16 -21.55 14.24
N TYR A 46 -7.65 -20.46 13.64
CA TYR A 46 -9.07 -20.11 13.61
C TYR A 46 -9.93 -21.25 13.02
N LEU A 47 -9.53 -21.77 11.86
CA LEU A 47 -10.27 -22.80 11.13
C LEU A 47 -10.15 -24.20 11.78
N THR A 48 -9.03 -24.48 12.44
CA THR A 48 -8.71 -25.82 12.95
C THR A 48 -9.04 -25.98 14.42
N VAL A 49 -8.70 -25.00 15.25
CA VAL A 49 -8.84 -25.07 16.70
C VAL A 49 -10.11 -24.33 17.16
N GLY A 50 -10.33 -23.11 16.67
CA GLY A 50 -11.50 -22.30 16.95
C GLY A 50 -11.23 -20.81 16.85
N PRO A 51 -12.31 -19.97 16.75
CA PRO A 51 -12.20 -18.53 16.51
C PRO A 51 -11.39 -17.78 17.56
N GLY A 52 -11.61 -18.02 18.86
CA GLY A 52 -10.89 -17.35 19.93
C GLY A 52 -9.40 -17.61 19.90
N TYR A 53 -9.01 -18.88 19.70
CA TYR A 53 -7.59 -19.27 19.59
C TYR A 53 -6.92 -18.67 18.35
N GLY A 54 -7.66 -18.53 17.25
CA GLY A 54 -7.18 -17.86 16.04
C GLY A 54 -6.88 -16.39 16.27
N ILE A 55 -7.79 -15.67 16.94
CA ILE A 55 -7.62 -14.25 17.29
C ILE A 55 -6.41 -14.06 18.22
N ILE A 56 -6.29 -14.86 19.28
CA ILE A 56 -5.16 -14.79 20.21
C ILE A 56 -3.84 -15.10 19.49
N THR A 57 -3.83 -16.12 18.62
CA THR A 57 -2.64 -16.42 17.80
C THR A 57 -2.25 -15.22 16.94
N GLY A 58 -3.23 -14.58 16.28
CA GLY A 58 -3.00 -13.41 15.44
C GLY A 58 -2.43 -12.21 16.22
N ALA A 59 -2.97 -11.95 17.40
CA ALA A 59 -2.49 -10.88 18.29
C ALA A 59 -1.05 -11.12 18.75
N ILE A 60 -0.72 -12.33 19.20
CA ILE A 60 0.65 -12.67 19.62
C ILE A 60 1.60 -12.62 18.42
N ASP A 61 1.20 -13.16 17.28
CA ASP A 61 2.00 -13.15 16.05
C ASP A 61 2.27 -11.71 15.55
N PHE A 62 1.30 -10.81 15.73
CA PHE A 62 1.47 -9.38 15.43
C PHE A 62 2.43 -8.71 16.41
N LEU A 63 2.28 -8.94 17.70
CA LEU A 63 3.01 -8.20 18.75
C LEU A 63 4.47 -8.60 18.89
N LYS A 64 4.87 -9.82 18.56
CA LYS A 64 6.23 -10.31 18.81
C LYS A 64 7.32 -9.52 18.06
N SER A 65 7.09 -9.10 16.82
CA SER A 65 8.07 -8.32 16.08
C SER A 65 8.17 -6.84 16.53
N PRO A 66 7.06 -6.13 16.80
CA PRO A 66 7.11 -4.84 17.50
C PRO A 66 7.83 -4.87 18.83
N LEU A 67 7.56 -5.90 19.62
CA LEU A 67 8.18 -6.04 20.97
C LEU A 67 9.70 -6.17 20.85
N VAL A 68 10.17 -7.03 19.97
CA VAL A 68 11.60 -7.23 19.70
C VAL A 68 12.26 -5.95 19.17
N TYR A 69 11.59 -5.26 18.25
CA TYR A 69 12.04 -4.00 17.70
C TYR A 69 12.16 -2.90 18.78
N TYR A 70 11.12 -2.76 19.61
CA TYR A 70 11.13 -1.82 20.74
C TYR A 70 12.25 -2.11 21.74
N PHE A 71 12.48 -3.36 22.10
CA PHE A 71 13.56 -3.72 23.00
C PHE A 71 14.95 -3.41 22.41
N ALA A 72 15.12 -3.55 21.11
CA ALA A 72 16.35 -3.15 20.44
C ALA A 72 16.57 -1.63 20.49
N LEU A 73 15.50 -0.83 20.29
CA LEU A 73 15.57 0.63 20.37
C LEU A 73 15.80 1.17 21.78
N SER A 74 15.14 0.59 22.77
CA SER A 74 15.16 1.08 24.14
C SER A 74 16.41 0.68 24.93
N GLY A 75 17.14 -0.34 24.47
CA GLY A 75 18.26 -0.92 25.24
C GLY A 75 17.84 -1.64 26.53
N LEU A 76 16.53 -1.84 26.76
CA LEU A 76 16.01 -2.46 28.01
C LEU A 76 16.34 -3.95 28.13
N PHE A 77 16.74 -4.60 27.06
CA PHE A 77 17.05 -6.02 27.07
C PHE A 77 18.54 -6.24 27.40
N PHE A 78 18.83 -6.92 28.48
CA PHE A 78 20.18 -7.24 28.95
C PHE A 78 21.11 -6.05 29.21
N ASN A 79 20.59 -4.84 29.47
CA ASN A 79 21.41 -3.62 29.61
C ASN A 79 22.33 -3.36 28.39
N PHE A 80 21.96 -3.82 27.21
CA PHE A 80 22.68 -3.48 25.98
C PHE A 80 22.41 -2.03 25.58
N PRO A 81 23.38 -1.35 24.99
CA PRO A 81 23.14 -0.02 24.45
C PRO A 81 22.04 -0.07 23.38
N ALA A 82 21.21 0.97 23.34
CA ALA A 82 20.18 1.15 22.32
C ALA A 82 20.77 1.00 20.91
N VAL A 83 20.08 0.27 20.06
CA VAL A 83 20.50 0.03 18.69
C VAL A 83 19.93 1.14 17.80
N ASN A 84 20.71 1.59 16.82
CA ASN A 84 20.23 2.53 15.81
C ASN A 84 18.94 1.98 15.16
N PRO A 85 17.90 2.84 14.93
CA PRO A 85 16.62 2.42 14.38
C PRO A 85 16.72 1.57 13.11
N ASP A 86 17.63 1.92 12.18
CA ASP A 86 17.80 1.17 10.93
C ASP A 86 18.34 -0.26 11.18
N LEU A 87 19.24 -0.42 12.14
CA LEU A 87 19.74 -1.75 12.55
C LEU A 87 18.70 -2.53 13.36
N ALA A 88 17.89 -1.85 14.17
CA ALA A 88 16.81 -2.47 14.94
C ALA A 88 15.77 -3.12 14.02
N ILE A 89 15.55 -2.60 12.80
CA ILE A 89 14.68 -3.21 11.80
C ILE A 89 15.12 -4.65 11.50
N PHE A 90 16.41 -4.90 11.34
CA PHE A 90 16.91 -6.25 11.07
C PHE A 90 16.66 -7.20 12.23
N ILE A 91 16.68 -6.71 13.48
CA ILE A 91 16.33 -7.49 14.67
C ILE A 91 14.83 -7.83 14.66
N GLY A 92 13.97 -6.89 14.27
CA GLY A 92 12.54 -7.13 14.02
C GLY A 92 12.29 -8.13 12.89
N ILE A 93 13.05 -8.06 11.80
CA ILE A 93 13.01 -9.04 10.70
C ILE A 93 13.42 -10.44 11.20
N ALA A 94 14.40 -10.56 12.11
CA ALA A 94 14.76 -11.85 12.69
C ALA A 94 13.57 -12.52 13.39
N ALA A 95 12.69 -11.74 14.05
CA ALA A 95 11.46 -12.26 14.63
C ALA A 95 10.45 -12.75 13.57
N VAL A 96 10.35 -12.06 12.42
CA VAL A 96 9.54 -12.53 11.29
C VAL A 96 10.09 -13.84 10.72
N VAL A 97 11.41 -13.93 10.56
CA VAL A 97 12.09 -15.16 10.08
C VAL A 97 11.86 -16.31 11.07
N GLY A 98 11.97 -16.04 12.39
CA GLY A 98 11.67 -17.03 13.42
C GLY A 98 10.23 -17.55 13.35
N HIS A 99 9.25 -16.67 13.10
CA HIS A 99 7.86 -17.09 12.93
C HIS A 99 7.64 -17.98 11.69
N ILE A 100 8.34 -17.70 10.59
CA ILE A 100 8.21 -18.49 9.37
C ILE A 100 8.96 -19.82 9.50
N PHE A 101 10.15 -19.78 10.10
CA PHE A 101 11.08 -20.91 10.19
C PHE A 101 11.46 -21.24 11.63
N PRO A 102 10.50 -21.61 12.51
CA PRO A 102 10.82 -21.96 13.89
C PRO A 102 11.64 -23.26 13.95
N PHE A 103 12.82 -23.21 14.56
CA PHE A 103 13.78 -24.32 14.55
C PHE A 103 13.22 -25.61 15.16
N TYR A 104 12.47 -25.51 16.25
CA TYR A 104 11.91 -26.67 16.96
C TYR A 104 10.70 -27.31 16.25
N LEU A 105 10.17 -26.66 15.20
CA LEU A 105 9.09 -27.18 14.36
C LEU A 105 9.60 -27.71 13.00
N GLY A 106 10.91 -27.95 12.88
CA GLY A 106 11.56 -28.37 11.62
C GLY A 106 11.45 -27.29 10.54
N PHE A 107 11.57 -26.02 10.94
CA PHE A 107 11.50 -24.84 10.07
C PHE A 107 10.18 -24.70 9.31
N ARG A 108 9.06 -25.20 9.86
CA ARG A 108 7.71 -25.15 9.27
C ARG A 108 6.75 -24.44 10.20
N GLY A 109 6.77 -23.11 10.20
CA GLY A 109 5.96 -22.24 11.04
C GLY A 109 4.75 -21.63 10.33
N GLY A 110 4.49 -20.37 10.65
CA GLY A 110 3.47 -19.54 10.01
C GLY A 110 3.95 -18.92 8.69
N ARG A 111 3.15 -18.04 8.14
CA ARG A 111 3.48 -17.34 6.88
C ARG A 111 4.07 -15.94 7.08
N GLY A 112 4.26 -15.50 8.32
CA GLY A 112 4.92 -14.22 8.64
C GLY A 112 4.08 -12.97 8.47
N VAL A 113 2.87 -13.05 7.92
CA VAL A 113 2.05 -11.87 7.56
C VAL A 113 1.75 -11.01 8.79
N ALA A 114 1.22 -11.59 9.86
CA ALA A 114 0.90 -10.84 11.09
C ALA A 114 2.14 -10.21 11.73
N SER A 115 3.24 -10.97 11.82
CA SER A 115 4.51 -10.48 12.39
C SER A 115 5.12 -9.35 11.55
N LEU A 116 5.02 -9.44 10.24
CA LEU A 116 5.51 -8.40 9.33
C LEU A 116 4.65 -7.13 9.41
N TYR A 117 3.32 -7.25 9.52
CA TYR A 117 2.44 -6.11 9.79
C TYR A 117 2.76 -5.44 11.13
N GLY A 118 3.01 -6.24 12.17
CA GLY A 118 3.41 -5.72 13.46
C GLY A 118 4.73 -4.93 13.38
N LEU A 119 5.75 -5.48 12.74
CA LEU A 119 7.03 -4.79 12.52
C LEU A 119 6.83 -3.47 11.77
N THR A 120 6.07 -3.50 10.70
CA THR A 120 5.77 -2.31 9.90
C THR A 120 5.08 -1.23 10.72
N PHE A 121 4.08 -1.62 11.51
CA PHE A 121 3.38 -0.69 12.41
C PHE A 121 4.36 -0.05 13.41
N ALA A 122 5.22 -0.86 14.04
CA ALA A 122 6.20 -0.35 15.00
C ALA A 122 7.23 0.58 14.36
N THR A 123 7.76 0.22 13.19
CA THR A 123 8.73 1.06 12.48
C THR A 123 8.13 2.40 12.05
N LEU A 124 6.89 2.42 11.55
CA LEU A 124 6.18 3.66 11.23
C LEU A 124 5.91 4.52 12.47
N PHE A 125 5.54 3.89 13.59
CA PHE A 125 5.20 4.61 14.81
C PHE A 125 6.44 5.22 15.48
N PHE A 126 7.55 4.47 15.59
CA PHE A 126 8.73 4.88 16.34
C PHE A 126 9.76 5.68 15.54
N THR A 127 9.87 5.47 14.21
CA THR A 127 10.99 6.06 13.44
C THR A 127 10.58 6.92 12.27
N GLN A 128 9.35 6.79 11.77
CA GLN A 128 8.85 7.50 10.56
C GLN A 128 9.86 7.45 9.38
N SER A 129 10.66 6.37 9.31
CA SER A 129 11.76 6.27 8.36
C SER A 129 11.27 5.83 6.98
N PHE A 130 12.04 6.21 5.94
CA PHE A 130 11.78 5.78 4.57
C PHE A 130 11.75 4.25 4.42
N TYR A 131 12.61 3.55 5.14
CA TYR A 131 12.64 2.08 5.16
C TYR A 131 11.35 1.47 5.70
N ALA A 132 10.70 2.13 6.66
CA ALA A 132 9.40 1.69 7.19
C ALA A 132 8.32 1.67 6.10
N LEU A 133 8.31 2.65 5.19
CA LEU A 133 7.38 2.67 4.06
C LEU A 133 7.66 1.53 3.07
N ILE A 134 8.93 1.29 2.74
CA ILE A 134 9.32 0.18 1.85
C ILE A 134 8.88 -1.16 2.45
N ILE A 135 9.12 -1.37 3.74
CA ILE A 135 8.71 -2.58 4.46
C ILE A 135 7.18 -2.70 4.45
N PHE A 136 6.46 -1.59 4.64
CA PHE A 136 4.99 -1.60 4.63
C PHE A 136 4.43 -1.99 3.27
N VAL A 137 4.89 -1.34 2.20
CA VAL A 137 4.47 -1.67 0.83
C VAL A 137 4.82 -3.12 0.50
N GLY A 138 6.04 -3.55 0.83
CA GLY A 138 6.47 -4.93 0.68
C GLY A 138 5.62 -5.92 1.48
N THR A 139 5.19 -5.53 2.70
CA THR A 139 4.32 -6.32 3.55
C THR A 139 2.93 -6.51 2.94
N ILE A 140 2.36 -5.47 2.34
CA ILE A 140 1.08 -5.57 1.65
C ILE A 140 1.18 -6.54 0.47
N PHE A 141 2.21 -6.39 -0.38
CA PHE A 141 2.43 -7.30 -1.50
C PHE A 141 2.62 -8.75 -1.02
N TYR A 142 3.45 -8.94 0.01
CA TYR A 142 3.69 -10.26 0.59
C TYR A 142 2.41 -10.86 1.17
N ALA A 143 1.61 -10.08 1.90
CA ALA A 143 0.35 -10.55 2.49
C ALA A 143 -0.64 -11.00 1.42
N ILE A 144 -0.78 -10.25 0.34
CA ILE A 144 -1.64 -10.58 -0.79
C ILE A 144 -1.16 -11.88 -1.44
N PHE A 145 0.13 -11.98 -1.76
CA PHE A 145 0.73 -13.15 -2.38
C PHE A 145 0.52 -14.41 -1.53
N VAL A 146 0.83 -14.33 -0.23
CA VAL A 146 0.80 -15.47 0.67
C VAL A 146 -0.62 -15.86 1.09
N SER A 147 -1.51 -14.87 1.33
CA SER A 147 -2.85 -15.16 1.85
C SER A 147 -3.77 -15.79 0.81
N GLN A 148 -3.64 -15.39 -0.44
CA GLN A 148 -4.56 -15.79 -1.51
C GLN A 148 -4.11 -17.00 -2.31
N ARG A 149 -2.89 -17.49 -2.14
CA ARG A 149 -2.27 -18.48 -3.05
C ARG A 149 -2.38 -18.03 -4.51
N LEU A 150 -2.45 -16.71 -4.75
CA LEU A 150 -2.50 -16.18 -6.09
C LEU A 150 -1.16 -16.55 -6.76
N GLU A 151 -1.26 -17.22 -7.88
CA GLU A 151 -0.11 -17.28 -8.76
C GLU A 151 0.26 -15.84 -9.14
N VAL A 152 1.53 -15.48 -9.03
CA VAL A 152 2.03 -14.15 -9.42
C VAL A 152 1.53 -13.77 -10.82
N LYS A 153 1.44 -14.75 -11.70
CA LYS A 153 0.93 -14.60 -13.06
C LYS A 153 -0.54 -14.12 -13.09
N GLU A 154 -1.40 -14.66 -12.22
CA GLU A 154 -2.80 -14.27 -12.14
C GLU A 154 -2.96 -12.86 -11.54
N PHE A 155 -2.19 -12.53 -10.51
CA PHE A 155 -2.14 -11.19 -9.94
C PHE A 155 -1.69 -10.16 -10.99
N LEU A 156 -0.56 -10.41 -11.66
CA LEU A 156 -0.05 -9.52 -12.72
C LEU A 156 -0.99 -9.44 -13.94
N SER A 157 -1.81 -10.47 -14.19
CA SER A 157 -2.82 -10.41 -15.25
C SER A 157 -4.03 -9.56 -14.86
N LYS A 158 -4.39 -9.54 -13.57
CA LYS A 158 -5.52 -8.76 -13.03
C LYS A 158 -5.15 -7.29 -12.76
N ALA A 159 -3.88 -7.00 -12.43
CA ALA A 159 -3.38 -5.64 -12.28
C ALA A 159 -2.79 -5.17 -13.62
N PRO A 160 -3.53 -4.39 -14.42
CA PRO A 160 -3.06 -4.01 -15.75
C PRO A 160 -1.74 -3.23 -15.65
N LEU A 161 -0.78 -3.56 -16.52
CA LEU A 161 0.56 -2.95 -16.60
C LEU A 161 0.51 -1.41 -16.51
N ARG A 162 -0.53 -0.79 -17.07
CA ARG A 162 -0.74 0.66 -17.01
C ARG A 162 -0.89 1.21 -15.59
N LYS A 163 -1.39 0.42 -14.61
CA LYS A 163 -1.49 0.87 -13.21
C LYS A 163 -0.11 0.93 -12.55
N PHE A 164 0.76 -0.03 -12.85
CA PHE A 164 2.16 0.05 -12.42
C PHE A 164 2.92 1.19 -13.10
N LEU A 165 2.64 1.48 -14.37
CA LEU A 165 3.21 2.64 -15.04
C LEU A 165 2.78 3.97 -14.39
N LYS A 166 1.60 4.02 -13.76
CA LYS A 166 1.19 5.19 -12.96
C LYS A 166 2.08 5.42 -11.73
N LEU A 167 2.66 4.36 -11.12
CA LEU A 167 3.64 4.56 -10.04
C LEU A 167 4.84 5.36 -10.50
N ALA A 168 5.29 5.19 -11.74
CA ALA A 168 6.34 6.03 -12.32
C ALA A 168 5.91 7.51 -12.36
N GLY A 169 4.59 7.78 -12.38
CA GLY A 169 4.04 9.13 -12.30
C GLY A 169 4.34 9.85 -10.99
N LEU A 170 4.75 9.14 -9.92
CA LEU A 170 5.25 9.76 -8.67
C LEU A 170 6.52 10.61 -8.90
N ILE A 171 7.24 10.38 -9.98
CA ILE A 171 8.38 11.23 -10.38
C ILE A 171 7.91 12.68 -10.58
N LEU A 172 6.67 12.91 -11.04
CA LEU A 172 6.15 14.26 -11.30
C LEU A 172 5.96 15.07 -9.99
N PRO A 173 5.17 14.62 -8.99
CA PRO A 173 5.00 15.37 -7.75
C PRO A 173 6.29 15.40 -6.91
N LEU A 174 7.06 14.31 -6.85
CA LEU A 174 8.34 14.29 -6.12
C LEU A 174 9.40 15.16 -6.80
N GLY A 175 9.45 15.16 -8.12
CA GLY A 175 10.34 16.05 -8.86
C GLY A 175 9.94 17.52 -8.72
N TYR A 176 8.63 17.82 -8.77
CA TYR A 176 8.10 19.15 -8.56
C TYR A 176 8.39 19.68 -7.14
N LEU A 177 8.45 18.81 -6.14
CA LEU A 177 8.83 19.19 -4.78
C LEU A 177 10.19 19.91 -4.74
N TYR A 178 11.16 19.43 -5.52
CA TYR A 178 12.53 19.94 -5.53
C TYR A 178 12.82 20.90 -6.69
N PHE A 179 12.14 20.76 -7.82
CA PHE A 179 12.43 21.47 -9.07
C PHE A 179 11.17 21.98 -9.76
N ASP A 180 10.99 23.29 -9.84
CA ASP A 180 9.80 23.92 -10.44
C ASP A 180 9.63 23.62 -11.93
N PHE A 181 10.71 23.26 -12.66
CA PHE A 181 10.63 22.90 -14.06
C PHE A 181 9.69 21.69 -14.32
N PHE A 182 9.41 20.86 -13.30
CA PHE A 182 8.47 19.75 -13.46
C PHE A 182 7.03 20.22 -13.75
N ALA A 183 6.63 21.40 -13.31
CA ALA A 183 5.36 21.99 -13.72
C ALA A 183 5.30 22.24 -15.24
N ASN A 184 6.39 22.77 -15.81
CA ASN A 184 6.50 22.97 -17.26
C ASN A 184 6.61 21.63 -18.01
N LEU A 185 7.30 20.64 -17.45
CA LEU A 185 7.36 19.30 -18.02
C LEU A 185 5.96 18.67 -18.10
N VAL A 186 5.14 18.81 -17.06
CA VAL A 186 3.75 18.33 -17.05
C VAL A 186 2.94 19.02 -18.14
N LEU A 187 3.10 20.34 -18.35
CA LEU A 187 2.43 21.05 -19.44
C LEU A 187 2.84 20.50 -20.81
N VAL A 188 4.13 20.29 -21.05
CA VAL A 188 4.62 19.73 -22.34
C VAL A 188 4.04 18.33 -22.57
N LEU A 189 4.07 17.46 -21.55
CA LEU A 189 3.51 16.11 -21.63
C LEU A 189 1.99 16.14 -21.85
N LEU A 190 1.27 17.07 -21.20
CA LEU A 190 -0.15 17.26 -21.38
C LEU A 190 -0.48 17.66 -22.82
N VAL A 191 0.21 18.65 -23.38
CA VAL A 191 0.02 19.10 -24.77
C VAL A 191 0.29 17.93 -25.73
N ALA A 192 1.40 17.20 -25.54
CA ALA A 192 1.71 16.05 -26.37
C ALA A 192 0.63 14.94 -26.31
N SER A 193 0.14 14.64 -25.10
CA SER A 193 -0.92 13.65 -24.89
C SER A 193 -2.26 14.12 -25.47
N PHE A 194 -2.58 15.39 -25.36
CA PHE A 194 -3.78 16.01 -25.92
C PHE A 194 -3.75 15.97 -27.45
N VAL A 195 -2.64 16.38 -28.07
CA VAL A 195 -2.44 16.31 -29.53
C VAL A 195 -2.57 14.87 -30.02
N PHE A 196 -1.98 13.92 -29.31
CA PHE A 196 -2.13 12.48 -29.64
C PHE A 196 -3.60 12.04 -29.59
N ASP A 197 -4.36 12.43 -28.57
CA ASP A 197 -5.78 12.09 -28.46
C ASP A 197 -6.61 12.73 -29.59
N VAL A 198 -6.33 14.00 -29.97
CA VAL A 198 -6.98 14.65 -31.10
C VAL A 198 -6.65 13.91 -32.42
N MET A 199 -5.38 13.60 -32.67
CA MET A 199 -4.98 12.83 -33.85
C MET A 199 -5.66 11.47 -33.90
N ARG A 200 -5.78 10.80 -32.78
CA ARG A 200 -6.45 9.50 -32.66
C ARG A 200 -7.95 9.60 -33.00
N PHE A 201 -8.61 10.71 -32.68
CA PHE A 201 -10.02 10.92 -33.05
C PHE A 201 -10.18 11.23 -34.54
N LEU A 202 -9.22 11.93 -35.13
CA LEU A 202 -9.26 12.28 -36.55
C LEU A 202 -8.85 11.11 -37.46
N VAL A 203 -8.01 10.19 -36.98
CA VAL A 203 -7.47 9.06 -37.76
C VAL A 203 -7.96 7.74 -37.16
N PRO A 204 -9.01 7.10 -37.72
CA PRO A 204 -9.59 5.87 -37.18
C PRO A 204 -8.60 4.70 -37.04
N GLU A 205 -7.64 4.58 -37.96
CA GLU A 205 -6.62 3.53 -37.91
C GLU A 205 -5.70 3.72 -36.68
N LEU A 206 -5.33 4.95 -36.38
CA LEU A 206 -4.54 5.27 -35.20
C LEU A 206 -5.28 4.89 -33.88
N ASN A 207 -6.60 5.19 -33.87
CA ASN A 207 -7.46 4.84 -32.73
C ASN A 207 -7.56 3.32 -32.54
N GLN A 208 -7.71 2.57 -33.65
CA GLN A 208 -7.71 1.10 -33.59
C GLN A 208 -6.36 0.53 -33.17
N ARG A 209 -5.23 1.09 -33.64
CA ARG A 209 -3.89 0.68 -33.20
C ARG A 209 -3.68 0.92 -31.72
N TYR A 210 -4.12 2.07 -31.21
CA TYR A 210 -4.07 2.39 -29.79
C TYR A 210 -4.82 1.35 -28.95
N LEU A 211 -6.03 0.96 -29.37
CA LEU A 211 -6.82 -0.05 -28.66
C LEU A 211 -6.25 -1.46 -28.74
N ARG A 212 -5.49 -1.80 -29.81
CA ARG A 212 -4.76 -3.09 -29.86
C ARG A 212 -3.76 -3.22 -28.72
N LEU A 213 -3.30 -2.12 -28.15
CA LEU A 213 -2.51 -2.10 -26.93
C LEU A 213 -3.39 -2.34 -25.68
N LYS A 214 -4.18 -3.44 -25.67
CA LYS A 214 -5.16 -3.79 -24.61
C LYS A 214 -4.64 -3.67 -23.17
N LYS A 215 -3.32 -3.76 -22.98
CA LYS A 215 -2.68 -3.58 -21.67
C LYS A 215 -2.59 -2.12 -21.22
N LEU A 216 -2.68 -1.15 -22.14
CA LEU A 216 -2.50 0.28 -21.90
C LEU A 216 -3.79 1.08 -22.11
N ALA A 217 -4.68 0.65 -23.02
CA ALA A 217 -5.91 1.35 -23.39
C ALA A 217 -7.16 0.65 -22.84
N LYS A 218 -8.22 1.43 -22.57
CA LYS A 218 -9.56 0.92 -22.23
C LYS A 218 -10.49 1.10 -23.42
N GLU A 219 -11.42 0.17 -23.65
CA GLU A 219 -12.42 0.26 -24.73
C GLU A 219 -13.27 1.55 -24.65
N LYS A 220 -13.54 2.04 -23.44
CA LYS A 220 -14.25 3.29 -23.21
C LYS A 220 -13.51 4.54 -23.72
N GLU A 221 -12.20 4.44 -23.96
CA GLU A 221 -11.36 5.53 -24.46
C GLU A 221 -11.48 5.73 -25.98
N LEU A 222 -12.26 4.89 -26.68
CA LEU A 222 -12.57 5.06 -28.10
C LEU A 222 -13.20 6.42 -28.45
N LYS A 223 -14.07 6.92 -27.56
CA LYS A 223 -14.88 8.13 -27.79
C LYS A 223 -14.59 9.24 -26.80
N ARG A 224 -13.49 9.15 -26.04
CA ARG A 224 -13.08 10.13 -25.05
C ARG A 224 -11.57 10.22 -24.91
N PHE A 225 -11.11 11.26 -24.22
CA PHE A 225 -9.69 11.40 -23.89
C PHE A 225 -9.16 10.20 -23.12
N SER A 226 -7.88 9.90 -23.34
CA SER A 226 -7.21 8.82 -22.63
C SER A 226 -7.10 9.11 -21.15
N GLY A 227 -7.04 8.06 -20.33
CA GLY A 227 -6.81 8.24 -18.89
C GLY A 227 -5.48 8.92 -18.59
N TYR A 228 -4.50 8.86 -19.48
CA TYR A 228 -3.21 9.56 -19.35
C TYR A 228 -3.34 11.06 -19.54
N THR A 229 -4.13 11.49 -20.52
CA THR A 229 -4.42 12.94 -20.75
C THR A 229 -5.14 13.52 -19.55
N LEU A 230 -6.15 12.83 -19.00
CA LEU A 230 -6.85 13.30 -17.80
C LEU A 230 -5.94 13.32 -16.57
N PHE A 231 -5.05 12.34 -16.42
CA PHE A 231 -4.05 12.28 -15.37
C PHE A 231 -3.08 13.47 -15.43
N LEU A 232 -2.56 13.79 -16.63
CA LEU A 232 -1.67 14.93 -16.83
C LEU A 232 -2.40 16.26 -16.68
N PHE A 233 -3.67 16.32 -17.07
CA PHE A 233 -4.51 17.51 -16.89
C PHE A 233 -4.76 17.84 -15.42
N SER A 234 -5.03 16.83 -14.60
CA SER A 234 -5.15 17.04 -13.15
C SER A 234 -3.81 17.46 -12.51
N ALA A 235 -2.69 16.87 -12.94
CA ALA A 235 -1.36 17.29 -12.50
C ALA A 235 -1.07 18.75 -12.88
N PHE A 236 -1.42 19.16 -14.10
CA PHE A 236 -1.28 20.54 -14.56
C PHE A 236 -2.07 21.51 -13.67
N ILE A 237 -3.37 21.23 -13.45
CA ILE A 237 -4.20 22.09 -12.59
C ILE A 237 -3.61 22.19 -11.19
N LEU A 238 -3.18 21.06 -10.60
CA LEU A 238 -2.61 21.06 -9.26
C LEU A 238 -1.32 21.86 -9.18
N PHE A 239 -0.38 21.67 -10.12
CA PHE A 239 0.94 22.28 -10.05
C PHE A 239 0.92 23.79 -10.41
N TRP A 240 -0.10 24.27 -11.12
CA TRP A 240 -0.19 25.67 -11.54
C TRP A 240 -1.13 26.51 -10.69
N PHE A 241 -2.14 25.92 -10.05
CA PHE A 241 -3.21 26.66 -9.39
C PHE A 241 -3.32 26.41 -7.89
N PHE A 242 -2.60 25.41 -7.35
CA PHE A 242 -2.63 25.12 -5.92
C PHE A 242 -1.25 25.33 -5.28
N PRO A 243 -1.20 25.59 -3.95
CA PRO A 243 0.06 25.62 -3.22
C PRO A 243 0.84 24.33 -3.45
N LYS A 244 2.15 24.47 -3.61
CA LYS A 244 3.06 23.38 -3.99
C LYS A 244 2.90 22.14 -3.11
N ASP A 245 2.79 22.35 -1.80
CA ASP A 245 2.67 21.26 -0.82
C ASP A 245 1.35 20.51 -0.97
N ILE A 246 0.23 21.22 -1.13
CA ILE A 246 -1.09 20.63 -1.38
C ILE A 246 -1.09 19.86 -2.70
N ALA A 247 -0.50 20.43 -3.76
CA ALA A 247 -0.43 19.81 -5.07
C ALA A 247 0.36 18.49 -5.01
N VAL A 248 1.54 18.49 -4.39
CA VAL A 248 2.39 17.30 -4.20
C VAL A 248 1.68 16.25 -3.36
N LEU A 249 1.08 16.66 -2.23
CA LEU A 249 0.33 15.75 -1.36
C LEU A 249 -0.81 15.08 -2.15
N CYS A 250 -1.78 15.85 -2.63
CA CYS A 250 -3.01 15.32 -3.24
C CYS A 250 -2.73 14.45 -4.46
N PHE A 251 -1.78 14.84 -5.31
CA PHE A 251 -1.45 14.07 -6.49
C PHE A 251 -0.74 12.76 -6.15
N SER A 252 0.14 12.76 -5.14
CA SER A 252 0.79 11.52 -4.67
C SER A 252 -0.19 10.55 -4.02
N LEU A 253 -1.11 11.05 -3.16
CA LEU A 253 -2.15 10.23 -2.55
C LEU A 253 -3.04 9.56 -3.61
N PHE A 254 -3.44 10.31 -4.63
CA PHE A 254 -4.23 9.79 -5.74
C PHE A 254 -3.47 8.68 -6.50
N ILE A 255 -2.20 8.91 -6.88
CA ILE A 255 -1.42 7.92 -7.63
C ILE A 255 -1.33 6.60 -6.86
N VAL A 256 -0.95 6.66 -5.59
CA VAL A 256 -0.83 5.47 -4.75
C VAL A 256 -2.18 4.79 -4.57
N GLY A 257 -3.23 5.55 -4.27
CA GLY A 257 -4.59 5.02 -4.12
C GLY A 257 -5.07 4.28 -5.37
N ASP A 258 -5.00 4.90 -6.55
CA ASP A 258 -5.49 4.30 -7.80
C ASP A 258 -4.72 3.03 -8.21
N VAL A 259 -3.42 3.01 -7.99
CA VAL A 259 -2.61 1.82 -8.32
C VAL A 259 -3.05 0.60 -7.53
N PHE A 260 -3.31 0.75 -6.24
CA PHE A 260 -3.60 -0.36 -5.35
C PHE A 260 -5.09 -0.69 -5.20
N THR A 261 -6.01 0.18 -5.65
CA THR A 261 -7.47 -0.04 -5.61
C THR A 261 -7.91 -1.43 -6.10
N PRO A 262 -7.35 -2.03 -7.20
CA PRO A 262 -7.78 -3.34 -7.67
C PRO A 262 -7.53 -4.48 -6.69
N LEU A 263 -6.70 -4.26 -5.66
CA LEU A 263 -6.44 -5.23 -4.61
C LEU A 263 -7.51 -5.18 -3.49
N GLY A 264 -8.32 -4.12 -3.46
CA GLY A 264 -9.37 -3.95 -2.46
C GLY A 264 -10.31 -5.14 -2.32
N PRO A 265 -10.87 -5.70 -3.41
CA PRO A 265 -11.77 -6.86 -3.34
C PRO A 265 -11.14 -8.10 -2.70
N VAL A 266 -9.81 -8.20 -2.70
CA VAL A 266 -9.09 -9.30 -2.03
C VAL A 266 -9.26 -9.25 -0.50
N PHE A 267 -9.36 -8.04 0.06
CA PHE A 267 -9.52 -7.83 1.49
C PHE A 267 -10.99 -7.87 1.92
N LEU A 268 -11.84 -7.15 1.19
CA LEU A 268 -13.27 -7.10 1.45
C LEU A 268 -14.02 -6.84 0.14
N ALA A 269 -14.58 -7.90 -0.44
CA ALA A 269 -15.24 -7.87 -1.75
C ALA A 269 -16.64 -7.24 -1.75
N LYS A 270 -17.19 -6.89 -0.56
CA LYS A 270 -18.53 -6.30 -0.45
C LYS A 270 -18.56 -4.97 -1.21
N GLU A 271 -19.44 -4.87 -2.20
CA GLU A 271 -19.61 -3.67 -3.02
C GLU A 271 -20.20 -2.50 -2.21
N THR A 272 -19.71 -1.30 -2.49
CA THR A 272 -20.26 -0.03 -2.00
C THR A 272 -21.08 0.64 -3.09
N MET A 273 -20.52 0.69 -4.30
CA MET A 273 -21.10 1.20 -5.53
C MET A 273 -20.69 0.30 -6.70
N PRO A 274 -21.35 0.36 -7.86
CA PRO A 274 -21.00 -0.48 -9.00
C PRO A 274 -19.50 -0.40 -9.35
N GLY A 275 -18.81 -1.52 -9.18
CA GLY A 275 -17.36 -1.64 -9.44
C GLY A 275 -16.45 -1.06 -8.36
N LYS A 276 -16.98 -0.67 -7.19
CA LYS A 276 -16.24 -0.20 -6.02
C LYS A 276 -16.54 -1.08 -4.81
N THR A 277 -15.56 -1.26 -3.93
CA THR A 277 -15.69 -2.15 -2.76
C THR A 277 -15.22 -1.47 -1.47
N TRP A 278 -15.76 -1.92 -0.34
CA TRP A 278 -15.26 -1.50 0.98
C TRP A 278 -13.77 -1.79 1.16
N GLY A 279 -13.30 -2.91 0.64
CA GLY A 279 -11.87 -3.23 0.67
C GLY A 279 -11.02 -2.22 -0.08
N GLY A 280 -11.51 -1.72 -1.23
CA GLY A 280 -10.89 -0.62 -1.98
C GLY A 280 -10.85 0.67 -1.18
N PHE A 281 -11.98 1.05 -0.56
CA PHE A 281 -12.06 2.24 0.30
C PHE A 281 -11.03 2.21 1.44
N PHE A 282 -11.03 1.15 2.25
CA PHE A 282 -10.10 1.04 3.39
C PHE A 282 -8.64 0.94 2.96
N LEU A 283 -8.39 0.29 1.83
CA LEU A 283 -7.04 0.19 1.28
C LEU A 283 -6.51 1.57 0.84
N ILE A 284 -7.32 2.34 0.11
CA ILE A 284 -6.96 3.71 -0.30
C ILE A 284 -6.77 4.59 0.93
N LEU A 285 -7.70 4.55 1.89
CA LEU A 285 -7.60 5.33 3.13
C LEU A 285 -6.28 5.08 3.85
N THR A 286 -5.93 3.80 4.01
CA THR A 286 -4.70 3.41 4.71
C THR A 286 -3.45 3.83 3.93
N LEU A 287 -3.38 3.53 2.63
CA LEU A 287 -2.23 3.84 1.81
C LEU A 287 -2.03 5.34 1.59
N ALA A 288 -3.14 6.09 1.42
CA ALA A 288 -3.08 7.54 1.32
C ALA A 288 -2.54 8.14 2.62
N PHE A 289 -3.06 7.72 3.78
CA PHE A 289 -2.56 8.20 5.06
C PHE A 289 -1.05 7.95 5.25
N ILE A 290 -0.58 6.75 4.92
CA ILE A 290 0.85 6.40 5.00
C ILE A 290 1.69 7.21 4.02
N THR A 291 1.19 7.38 2.79
CA THR A 291 1.86 8.24 1.80
C THR A 291 1.96 9.67 2.30
N GLY A 292 0.91 10.19 2.93
CA GLY A 292 0.91 11.50 3.56
C GLY A 292 1.93 11.64 4.67
N LEU A 293 2.03 10.66 5.58
CA LEU A 293 3.07 10.63 6.62
C LEU A 293 4.48 10.61 6.03
N PHE A 294 4.68 9.83 4.97
CA PHE A 294 5.97 9.74 4.28
C PHE A 294 6.35 11.08 3.62
N LEU A 295 5.41 11.70 2.90
CA LEU A 295 5.65 13.01 2.29
C LEU A 295 5.96 14.05 3.37
N ASN A 296 5.27 14.01 4.49
CA ASN A 296 5.49 14.91 5.61
C ASN A 296 6.92 14.83 6.17
N SER A 297 7.57 13.66 6.05
CA SER A 297 8.98 13.50 6.45
C SER A 297 9.98 14.01 5.40
N LEU A 298 9.55 14.18 4.15
CA LEU A 298 10.38 14.65 3.04
C LEU A 298 10.24 16.14 2.75
N THR A 299 9.12 16.74 3.14
CA THR A 299 8.82 18.14 2.83
C THR A 299 9.22 19.05 3.97
N PRO A 300 9.69 20.27 3.70
CA PRO A 300 9.94 21.27 4.73
C PRO A 300 8.65 21.77 5.42
N VAL A 301 7.49 21.55 4.78
CA VAL A 301 6.17 21.87 5.33
C VAL A 301 5.59 20.63 5.99
N SER A 302 5.35 20.71 7.30
CA SER A 302 4.73 19.63 8.05
C SER A 302 3.22 19.81 8.12
N PHE A 303 2.48 18.97 7.42
CA PHE A 303 1.04 18.88 7.60
C PHE A 303 0.69 18.32 8.98
N SER A 304 -0.30 18.92 9.64
CA SER A 304 -0.79 18.36 10.90
C SER A 304 -1.41 16.97 10.69
N PHE A 305 -1.40 16.15 11.73
CA PHE A 305 -2.04 14.83 11.70
C PHE A 305 -3.49 14.88 11.21
N LYS A 306 -4.25 15.91 11.63
CA LYS A 306 -5.65 16.12 11.20
C LYS A 306 -5.76 16.30 9.69
N VAL A 307 -4.87 17.10 9.10
CA VAL A 307 -4.82 17.34 7.64
C VAL A 307 -4.53 16.05 6.88
N LEU A 308 -3.58 15.25 7.35
CA LEU A 308 -3.25 13.98 6.70
C LEU A 308 -4.40 12.96 6.76
N VAL A 309 -5.07 12.84 7.91
CA VAL A 309 -6.26 11.99 8.06
C VAL A 309 -7.38 12.45 7.11
N LEU A 310 -7.62 13.76 7.05
CA LEU A 310 -8.65 14.32 6.18
C LEU A 310 -8.32 14.14 4.70
N ALA A 311 -7.07 14.38 4.30
CA ALA A 311 -6.62 14.16 2.93
C ALA A 311 -6.80 12.70 2.50
N ALA A 312 -6.42 11.76 3.35
CA ALA A 312 -6.58 10.33 3.11
C ALA A 312 -8.07 9.95 3.01
N PHE A 313 -8.91 10.48 3.90
CA PHE A 313 -10.34 10.24 3.87
C PHE A 313 -10.99 10.80 2.61
N LEU A 314 -10.71 12.05 2.24
CA LEU A 314 -11.23 12.67 1.02
C LEU A 314 -10.80 11.88 -0.23
N THR A 315 -9.53 11.47 -0.30
CA THR A 315 -9.03 10.64 -1.42
C THR A 315 -9.81 9.33 -1.54
N ALA A 316 -10.00 8.60 -0.43
CA ALA A 316 -10.73 7.34 -0.41
C ALA A 316 -12.23 7.53 -0.69
N PHE A 317 -12.83 8.58 -0.14
CA PHE A 317 -14.25 8.90 -0.31
C PHE A 317 -14.56 9.28 -1.76
N LEU A 318 -13.79 10.21 -2.34
CA LEU A 318 -14.00 10.65 -3.72
C LEU A 318 -13.76 9.53 -4.74
N ASP A 319 -12.86 8.59 -4.46
CA ASP A 319 -12.70 7.41 -5.30
C ASP A 319 -13.99 6.60 -5.40
N GLN A 320 -14.78 6.48 -4.33
CA GLN A 320 -16.05 5.74 -4.37
C GLN A 320 -17.07 6.35 -5.32
N PHE A 321 -17.06 7.68 -5.49
CA PHE A 321 -17.97 8.40 -6.38
C PHE A 321 -17.44 8.53 -7.81
N SER A 322 -16.19 8.17 -8.06
CA SER A 322 -15.63 8.20 -9.41
C SER A 322 -16.29 7.12 -10.28
N VAL A 323 -16.91 7.57 -11.38
CA VAL A 323 -17.66 6.70 -12.29
C VAL A 323 -16.91 6.52 -13.59
N SER A 324 -16.72 5.28 -14.00
CA SER A 324 -16.16 4.92 -15.29
C SER A 324 -17.27 4.74 -16.34
N SER A 325 -17.85 5.84 -16.82
CA SER A 325 -18.94 5.83 -17.81
C SER A 325 -18.46 6.26 -19.21
N SER A 326 -19.14 5.81 -20.24
CA SER A 326 -18.93 6.24 -21.65
C SER A 326 -19.77 7.45 -22.04
N LYS A 327 -20.57 8.01 -21.12
CA LYS A 327 -21.46 9.17 -21.41
C LYS A 327 -20.64 10.46 -21.62
N PRO A 328 -21.12 11.42 -22.44
CA PRO A 328 -20.56 12.76 -22.51
C PRO A 328 -20.47 13.37 -21.11
N PHE A 329 -19.44 14.17 -20.85
CA PHE A 329 -19.14 14.78 -19.53
C PHE A 329 -18.82 13.83 -18.39
N SER A 330 -18.84 12.49 -18.57
CA SER A 330 -18.37 11.55 -17.55
C SER A 330 -16.87 11.70 -17.22
N PHE A 331 -16.12 12.48 -18.01
CA PHE A 331 -14.73 12.79 -17.72
C PHE A 331 -14.59 13.64 -16.43
N LEU A 332 -15.59 14.45 -16.06
CA LEU A 332 -15.58 15.25 -14.82
C LEU A 332 -15.65 14.39 -13.55
N VAL A 333 -16.24 13.20 -13.65
CA VAL A 333 -16.33 12.23 -12.56
C VAL A 333 -15.34 11.06 -12.74
N ASP A 334 -14.40 11.20 -13.68
CA ASP A 334 -13.30 10.22 -13.84
C ASP A 334 -12.35 10.30 -12.64
N ASP A 335 -11.86 9.13 -12.19
CA ASP A 335 -10.96 9.01 -11.05
C ASP A 335 -9.71 9.92 -11.17
N ASN A 336 -9.20 10.08 -12.40
CA ASN A 336 -8.01 10.88 -12.68
C ASN A 336 -8.20 12.39 -12.49
N LEU A 337 -9.45 12.88 -12.47
CA LEU A 337 -9.77 14.30 -12.23
C LEU A 337 -10.41 14.51 -10.86
N LEU A 338 -11.49 13.75 -10.58
CA LEU A 338 -12.32 13.96 -9.38
C LEU A 338 -11.49 13.77 -8.11
N VAL A 339 -10.69 12.72 -8.03
CA VAL A 339 -10.00 12.38 -6.79
C VAL A 339 -8.91 13.39 -6.45
N PRO A 340 -7.91 13.68 -7.31
CA PRO A 340 -6.83 14.59 -6.93
C PRO A 340 -7.30 16.04 -6.78
N LEU A 341 -8.17 16.54 -7.67
CA LEU A 341 -8.67 17.92 -7.61
C LEU A 341 -9.66 18.10 -6.48
N GLY A 342 -10.60 17.18 -6.29
CA GLY A 342 -11.56 17.24 -5.19
C GLY A 342 -10.89 17.17 -3.82
N THR A 343 -9.84 16.35 -3.66
CA THR A 343 -9.04 16.32 -2.43
C THR A 343 -8.35 17.66 -2.19
N ALA A 344 -7.73 18.25 -3.22
CA ALA A 344 -7.04 19.54 -3.10
C ALA A 344 -8.01 20.70 -2.78
N ILE A 345 -9.15 20.76 -3.45
CA ILE A 345 -10.20 21.74 -3.17
C ILE A 345 -10.68 21.57 -1.73
N GLY A 346 -11.02 20.34 -1.30
CA GLY A 346 -11.47 20.07 0.06
C GLY A 346 -10.46 20.49 1.12
N LEU A 347 -9.17 20.27 0.89
CA LEU A 347 -8.12 20.73 1.81
C LEU A 347 -7.98 22.25 1.81
N SER A 348 -8.06 22.92 0.66
CA SER A 348 -7.93 24.38 0.56
C SER A 348 -9.02 25.15 1.28
N PHE A 349 -10.17 24.54 1.55
CA PHE A 349 -11.23 25.15 2.37
C PHE A 349 -11.01 24.95 3.89
N LEU A 350 -10.07 24.10 4.29
CA LEU A 350 -9.90 23.64 5.67
C LEU A 350 -8.54 23.99 6.26
N ILE A 351 -7.60 24.45 5.44
CA ILE A 351 -6.28 24.98 5.79
C ILE A 351 -6.27 26.51 5.58
#